data_5cffc1828e8a280c0f0ec88b936be65d
#
_entry.id   5cffc1828e8a280c0f0ec88b936be65d
#
_cell.length_a   1.000
_cell.length_b   1.000
_cell.length_c   1.000
_cell.angle_alpha   90.00
_cell.angle_beta   90.00
_cell.angle_gamma   90.00
#
_symmetry.space_group_name_H-M   'P 1'
#
loop_
_entity.id
_entity.type
_entity.pdbx_description
1 polymer ?
#
loop_
_entity_poly.entity_id
_entity_poly.type
_entity_poly.pdbx_seq_one_letter_code
_entity_poly.pdbx_strand_id
1 'polypeptide(L)'
;GNGVEQSWEEAVQWYRRGAEEGSARAMCSLGWCYESGNGVEQSWEQAVYWYRRSAEEGSARAMCNLGWCYETGNGVEQSREEAVHWYRRSAEEGSARAMCNLGWCYEKGIGVERDSAQAAEWYRRSAEEGDSRAMCNLGWSYESGRGVEQNWEEAVRWYRAAAEQGMPRAQCNLAWCYEHGKGVPRDLRQARELYQAAAKQGYAGAQEAADRMEKDGSRRRGGGFLRGFLDGLRGQ
;
A
#
# COMPACT_ATOMS: atom_id res chain seq x y z
N GLY A 1 16.56 18.29 -11.17
CA GLY A 1 17.96 18.59 -11.32
C GLY A 1 18.31 20.00 -10.85
N ASN A 2 19.07 20.13 -9.75
CA ASN A 2 19.58 21.44 -9.32
C ASN A 2 20.70 21.87 -10.25
N GLY A 3 20.39 22.66 -11.31
CA GLY A 3 21.38 23.32 -12.17
C GLY A 3 21.86 22.52 -13.39
N VAL A 4 21.32 21.32 -13.67
CA VAL A 4 21.60 20.53 -14.89
C VAL A 4 20.28 20.09 -15.49
N GLU A 5 20.17 20.10 -16.81
CA GLU A 5 19.03 19.53 -17.51
C GLU A 5 18.95 18.02 -17.22
N GLN A 6 17.77 17.54 -16.88
CA GLN A 6 17.58 16.12 -16.52
C GLN A 6 17.61 15.27 -17.80
N SER A 7 18.64 14.42 -17.95
CA SER A 7 18.76 13.45 -19.05
C SER A 7 18.81 12.02 -18.50
N TRP A 8 17.87 11.18 -18.94
CA TRP A 8 17.86 9.77 -18.61
C TRP A 8 18.97 9.01 -19.32
N GLU A 9 19.35 9.43 -20.53
CA GLU A 9 20.45 8.86 -21.30
C GLU A 9 21.78 9.01 -20.55
N GLU A 10 22.05 10.20 -20.01
CA GLU A 10 23.23 10.44 -19.18
C GLU A 10 23.19 9.65 -17.87
N ALA A 11 22.02 9.58 -17.20
CA ALA A 11 21.85 8.79 -15.98
C ALA A 11 22.17 7.31 -16.24
N VAL A 12 21.71 6.75 -17.35
CA VAL A 12 21.99 5.36 -17.74
C VAL A 12 23.50 5.13 -17.94
N GLN A 13 24.23 6.08 -18.55
CA GLN A 13 25.68 5.96 -18.70
C GLN A 13 26.39 5.89 -17.35
N TRP A 14 25.97 6.71 -16.38
CA TRP A 14 26.50 6.67 -15.03
C TRP A 14 26.14 5.37 -14.30
N TYR A 15 24.91 4.86 -14.46
CA TYR A 15 24.52 3.58 -13.88
C TYR A 15 25.30 2.42 -14.49
N ARG A 16 25.60 2.45 -15.81
CA ARG A 16 26.45 1.42 -16.45
C ARG A 16 27.84 1.41 -15.85
N ARG A 17 28.50 2.58 -15.74
CA ARG A 17 29.82 2.68 -15.11
C ARG A 17 29.81 2.16 -13.66
N GLY A 18 28.86 2.61 -12.86
CA GLY A 18 28.74 2.12 -11.49
C GLY A 18 28.43 0.62 -11.40
N ALA A 19 27.69 0.06 -12.36
CA ALA A 19 27.42 -1.38 -12.43
C ALA A 19 28.68 -2.18 -12.83
N GLU A 20 29.52 -1.65 -13.72
CA GLU A 20 30.82 -2.22 -14.08
C GLU A 20 31.79 -2.21 -12.88
N GLU A 21 31.69 -1.20 -12.02
CA GLU A 21 32.45 -1.09 -10.77
C GLU A 21 31.87 -1.94 -9.61
N GLY A 22 30.82 -2.73 -9.85
CA GLY A 22 30.22 -3.63 -8.87
C GLY A 22 29.17 -3.00 -7.95
N SER A 23 28.72 -1.76 -8.22
CA SER A 23 27.70 -1.12 -7.38
C SER A 23 26.32 -1.77 -7.52
N ALA A 24 25.87 -2.48 -6.49
CA ALA A 24 24.54 -3.06 -6.42
C ALA A 24 23.42 -2.01 -6.68
N ARG A 25 23.60 -0.81 -6.12
CA ARG A 25 22.65 0.30 -6.31
C ARG A 25 22.57 0.75 -7.78
N ALA A 26 23.72 0.85 -8.46
CA ALA A 26 23.75 1.23 -9.87
C ALA A 26 23.12 0.14 -10.75
N MET A 27 23.43 -1.15 -10.48
CA MET A 27 22.81 -2.28 -11.17
C MET A 27 21.26 -2.27 -10.99
N CYS A 28 20.76 -2.07 -9.77
CA CYS A 28 19.33 -1.98 -9.51
C CYS A 28 18.68 -0.80 -10.27
N SER A 29 19.35 0.36 -10.31
CA SER A 29 18.87 1.53 -11.03
C SER A 29 18.86 1.30 -12.54
N LEU A 30 19.87 0.63 -13.07
CA LEU A 30 19.95 0.26 -14.50
C LEU A 30 18.83 -0.75 -14.86
N GLY A 31 18.58 -1.73 -14.02
CA GLY A 31 17.44 -2.64 -14.17
C GLY A 31 16.12 -1.89 -14.24
N TRP A 32 15.93 -0.88 -13.39
CA TRP A 32 14.72 -0.04 -13.41
C TRP A 32 14.65 0.82 -14.70
N CYS A 33 15.76 1.31 -15.22
CA CYS A 33 15.77 2.02 -16.50
C CYS A 33 15.30 1.12 -17.65
N TYR A 34 15.73 -0.13 -17.69
CA TYR A 34 15.26 -1.10 -18.68
C TYR A 34 13.81 -1.51 -18.48
N GLU A 35 13.35 -1.62 -17.23
CA GLU A 35 11.93 -1.87 -16.89
C GLU A 35 11.02 -0.77 -17.42
N SER A 36 11.42 0.49 -17.23
CA SER A 36 10.60 1.68 -17.54
C SER A 36 10.81 2.25 -18.94
N GLY A 37 11.91 1.88 -19.64
CA GLY A 37 12.30 2.49 -20.91
C GLY A 37 12.90 3.88 -20.76
N ASN A 38 13.38 4.26 -19.56
CA ASN A 38 13.95 5.58 -19.31
C ASN A 38 15.42 5.62 -19.74
N GLY A 39 15.74 6.40 -20.79
CA GLY A 39 17.08 6.57 -21.34
C GLY A 39 17.63 5.34 -22.07
N VAL A 40 16.85 4.28 -22.20
CA VAL A 40 17.12 3.05 -22.96
C VAL A 40 15.82 2.49 -23.55
N GLU A 41 15.91 1.65 -24.56
CA GLU A 41 14.78 0.88 -25.02
C GLU A 41 14.32 -0.08 -23.91
N GLN A 42 12.99 -0.16 -23.69
CA GLN A 42 12.41 -1.03 -22.68
C GLN A 42 12.72 -2.50 -22.98
N SER A 43 13.25 -3.22 -21.99
CA SER A 43 13.47 -4.67 -22.07
C SER A 43 13.39 -5.30 -20.69
N TRP A 44 12.40 -6.14 -20.50
CA TRP A 44 12.22 -6.88 -19.25
C TRP A 44 13.33 -7.90 -19.02
N GLU A 45 13.88 -8.51 -20.07
CA GLU A 45 15.00 -9.44 -19.98
C GLU A 45 16.26 -8.75 -19.46
N GLN A 46 16.53 -7.52 -19.97
CA GLN A 46 17.65 -6.70 -19.46
C GLN A 46 17.39 -6.23 -18.02
N ALA A 47 16.15 -5.86 -17.70
CA ALA A 47 15.79 -5.48 -16.33
C ALA A 47 16.06 -6.63 -15.35
N VAL A 48 15.61 -7.85 -15.68
CA VAL A 48 15.85 -9.05 -14.87
C VAL A 48 17.32 -9.37 -14.74
N TYR A 49 18.09 -9.28 -15.83
CA TYR A 49 19.53 -9.50 -15.79
C TYR A 49 20.21 -8.59 -14.76
N TRP A 50 19.91 -7.29 -14.79
CA TRP A 50 20.50 -6.33 -13.87
C TRP A 50 19.98 -6.46 -12.44
N TYR A 51 18.69 -6.78 -12.25
CA TYR A 51 18.15 -7.07 -10.93
C TYR A 51 18.80 -8.30 -10.30
N ARG A 52 19.03 -9.37 -11.08
CA ARG A 52 19.70 -10.58 -10.58
C ARG A 52 21.13 -10.27 -10.12
N ARG A 53 21.92 -9.58 -10.95
CA ARG A 53 23.27 -9.17 -10.56
C ARG A 53 23.27 -8.29 -9.31
N SER A 54 22.35 -7.33 -9.24
CA SER A 54 22.21 -6.46 -8.07
C SER A 54 21.79 -7.24 -6.81
N ALA A 55 20.95 -8.26 -6.96
CA ALA A 55 20.51 -9.12 -5.87
C ALA A 55 21.64 -10.02 -5.36
N GLU A 56 22.52 -10.50 -6.24
CA GLU A 56 23.74 -11.25 -5.90
C GLU A 56 24.68 -10.39 -5.05
N GLU A 57 24.75 -9.08 -5.32
CA GLU A 57 25.51 -8.10 -4.52
C GLU A 57 24.73 -7.60 -3.27
N GLY A 58 23.66 -8.30 -2.85
CA GLY A 58 22.95 -8.06 -1.59
C GLY A 58 21.88 -6.95 -1.64
N SER A 59 21.47 -6.44 -2.80
CA SER A 59 20.46 -5.39 -2.88
C SER A 59 19.06 -5.90 -2.56
N ALA A 60 18.54 -5.60 -1.38
CA ALA A 60 17.16 -5.92 -0.98
C ALA A 60 16.13 -5.39 -2.00
N ARG A 61 16.34 -4.18 -2.52
CA ARG A 61 15.46 -3.58 -3.53
C ARG A 61 15.43 -4.39 -4.82
N ALA A 62 16.59 -4.85 -5.29
CA ALA A 62 16.69 -5.67 -6.49
C ALA A 62 16.07 -7.05 -6.29
N MET A 63 16.28 -7.67 -5.12
CA MET A 63 15.63 -8.93 -4.76
C MET A 63 14.10 -8.80 -4.79
N CYS A 64 13.55 -7.71 -4.23
CA CYS A 64 12.10 -7.45 -4.27
C CYS A 64 11.59 -7.25 -5.70
N ASN A 65 12.32 -6.52 -6.55
CA ASN A 65 11.95 -6.33 -7.95
C ASN A 65 12.02 -7.65 -8.73
N LEU A 66 13.06 -8.45 -8.49
CA LEU A 66 13.22 -9.77 -9.12
C LEU A 66 12.08 -10.72 -8.71
N GLY A 67 11.69 -10.72 -7.43
CA GLY A 67 10.51 -11.44 -6.95
C GLY A 67 9.24 -11.04 -7.72
N TRP A 68 9.04 -9.75 -7.96
CA TRP A 68 7.91 -9.25 -8.75
C TRP A 68 8.00 -9.69 -10.22
N CYS A 69 9.19 -9.70 -10.82
CA CYS A 69 9.36 -10.22 -12.18
C CYS A 69 8.95 -11.70 -12.28
N TYR A 70 9.34 -12.53 -11.32
CA TYR A 70 8.91 -13.93 -11.28
C TYR A 70 7.41 -14.09 -10.99
N GLU A 71 6.82 -13.24 -10.15
CA GLU A 71 5.38 -13.27 -9.87
C GLU A 71 4.55 -12.97 -11.12
N THR A 72 5.01 -12.03 -11.95
CA THR A 72 4.28 -11.55 -13.13
C THR A 72 4.67 -12.24 -14.43
N GLY A 73 5.85 -12.87 -14.50
CA GLY A 73 6.41 -13.44 -15.72
C GLY A 73 7.07 -12.40 -16.63
N ASN A 74 7.40 -11.22 -16.12
CA ASN A 74 8.02 -10.18 -16.91
C ASN A 74 9.53 -10.42 -17.06
N GLY A 75 9.99 -10.72 -18.28
CA GLY A 75 11.40 -10.98 -18.62
C GLY A 75 11.96 -12.31 -18.10
N VAL A 76 11.13 -13.12 -17.45
CA VAL A 76 11.42 -14.49 -17.00
C VAL A 76 10.18 -15.37 -17.12
N GLU A 77 10.36 -16.69 -17.13
CA GLU A 77 9.26 -17.60 -16.94
C GLU A 77 8.60 -17.39 -15.57
N GLN A 78 7.28 -17.26 -15.55
CA GLN A 78 6.53 -17.05 -14.31
C GLN A 78 6.73 -18.22 -13.35
N SER A 79 7.16 -17.90 -12.12
CA SER A 79 7.26 -18.86 -11.02
C SER A 79 6.90 -18.19 -9.70
N ARG A 80 5.82 -18.63 -9.10
CA ARG A 80 5.35 -18.10 -7.83
C ARG A 80 6.27 -18.52 -6.68
N GLU A 81 6.85 -19.67 -6.77
CA GLU A 81 7.81 -20.21 -5.80
C GLU A 81 9.10 -19.39 -5.80
N GLU A 82 9.63 -19.07 -6.98
CA GLU A 82 10.78 -18.18 -7.13
C GLU A 82 10.47 -16.76 -6.62
N ALA A 83 9.27 -16.25 -6.91
CA ALA A 83 8.84 -14.95 -6.39
C ALA A 83 8.90 -14.91 -4.86
N VAL A 84 8.36 -15.92 -4.19
CA VAL A 84 8.40 -16.05 -2.71
C VAL A 84 9.83 -16.19 -2.21
N HIS A 85 10.67 -16.97 -2.88
CA HIS A 85 12.08 -17.10 -2.52
C HIS A 85 12.78 -15.73 -2.51
N TRP A 86 12.61 -14.94 -3.56
CA TRP A 86 13.23 -13.63 -3.67
C TRP A 86 12.62 -12.60 -2.71
N TYR A 87 11.29 -12.63 -2.49
CA TYR A 87 10.67 -11.79 -1.47
C TYR A 87 11.17 -12.11 -0.06
N ARG A 88 11.38 -13.39 0.28
CA ARG A 88 11.90 -13.79 1.58
C ARG A 88 13.32 -13.27 1.78
N ARG A 89 14.21 -13.48 0.83
CA ARG A 89 15.58 -12.93 0.86
C ARG A 89 15.58 -11.40 1.02
N SER A 90 14.74 -10.72 0.26
CA SER A 90 14.60 -9.27 0.35
C SER A 90 14.07 -8.81 1.71
N ALA A 91 13.15 -9.56 2.30
CA ALA A 91 12.60 -9.27 3.63
C ALA A 91 13.63 -9.49 4.75
N GLU A 92 14.48 -10.51 4.63
CA GLU A 92 15.60 -10.76 5.52
C GLU A 92 16.62 -9.62 5.51
N GLU A 93 16.81 -8.97 4.36
CA GLU A 93 17.60 -7.75 4.19
C GLU A 93 16.85 -6.46 4.57
N GLY A 94 15.70 -6.56 5.25
CA GLY A 94 14.96 -5.42 5.82
C GLY A 94 14.02 -4.67 4.87
N SER A 95 13.70 -5.22 3.69
CA SER A 95 12.78 -4.55 2.75
C SER A 95 11.34 -4.63 3.23
N ALA A 96 10.78 -3.52 3.73
CA ALA A 96 9.37 -3.43 4.11
C ALA A 96 8.43 -3.82 2.95
N ARG A 97 8.75 -3.39 1.71
CA ARG A 97 7.97 -3.73 0.52
C ARG A 97 7.93 -5.25 0.27
N ALA A 98 9.06 -5.93 0.46
CA ALA A 98 9.12 -7.38 0.29
C ALA A 98 8.39 -8.13 1.41
N MET A 99 8.49 -7.65 2.65
CA MET A 99 7.72 -8.18 3.78
C MET A 99 6.21 -8.08 3.51
N CYS A 100 5.73 -6.94 3.00
CA CYS A 100 4.32 -6.76 2.62
C CYS A 100 3.90 -7.73 1.50
N ASN A 101 4.73 -7.90 0.46
CA ASN A 101 4.46 -8.83 -0.64
C ASN A 101 4.48 -10.28 -0.15
N LEU A 102 5.41 -10.64 0.73
CA LEU A 102 5.46 -11.98 1.32
C LEU A 102 4.23 -12.28 2.18
N GLY A 103 3.77 -11.29 2.97
CA GLY A 103 2.50 -11.38 3.70
C GLY A 103 1.31 -11.63 2.77
N TRP A 104 1.27 -10.97 1.62
CA TRP A 104 0.26 -11.21 0.59
C TRP A 104 0.35 -12.63 0.00
N CYS A 105 1.56 -13.13 -0.26
CA CYS A 105 1.75 -14.50 -0.74
C CYS A 105 1.19 -15.53 0.24
N TYR A 106 1.46 -15.39 1.54
CA TYR A 106 0.90 -16.27 2.57
C TYR A 106 -0.62 -16.11 2.72
N GLU A 107 -1.16 -14.89 2.61
CA GLU A 107 -2.61 -14.66 2.69
C GLU A 107 -3.37 -15.35 1.55
N LYS A 108 -2.81 -15.35 0.35
CA LYS A 108 -3.45 -15.90 -0.86
C LYS A 108 -3.02 -17.32 -1.20
N GLY A 109 -1.95 -17.84 -0.61
CA GLY A 109 -1.35 -19.13 -1.00
C GLY A 109 -0.68 -19.04 -2.37
N ILE A 110 0.06 -17.96 -2.63
CA ILE A 110 0.78 -17.75 -3.89
C ILE A 110 2.21 -18.23 -3.70
N GLY A 111 2.59 -19.34 -4.35
CA GLY A 111 3.93 -19.94 -4.26
C GLY A 111 4.29 -20.51 -2.87
N VAL A 112 3.36 -20.48 -1.93
CA VAL A 112 3.44 -21.06 -0.59
C VAL A 112 2.07 -21.57 -0.16
N GLU A 113 2.04 -22.46 0.81
CA GLU A 113 0.80 -22.84 1.48
C GLU A 113 0.18 -21.61 2.17
N ARG A 114 -1.14 -21.50 2.06
CA ARG A 114 -1.88 -20.40 2.66
C ARG A 114 -1.80 -20.45 4.17
N ASP A 115 -1.30 -19.38 4.79
CA ASP A 115 -1.16 -19.22 6.23
C ASP A 115 -1.46 -17.78 6.64
N SER A 116 -2.63 -17.56 7.24
CA SER A 116 -3.04 -16.22 7.66
C SER A 116 -2.24 -15.71 8.86
N ALA A 117 -1.71 -16.59 9.72
CA ALA A 117 -0.89 -16.17 10.85
C ALA A 117 0.47 -15.67 10.38
N GLN A 118 1.11 -16.39 9.44
CA GLN A 118 2.32 -15.94 8.78
C GLN A 118 2.08 -14.62 8.02
N ALA A 119 0.96 -14.49 7.32
CA ALA A 119 0.61 -13.26 6.62
C ALA A 119 0.54 -12.06 7.58
N ALA A 120 -0.17 -12.20 8.70
CA ALA A 120 -0.30 -11.14 9.70
C ALA A 120 1.06 -10.77 10.34
N GLU A 121 1.93 -11.74 10.58
CA GLU A 121 3.25 -11.50 11.12
C GLU A 121 4.14 -10.73 10.12
N TRP A 122 4.14 -11.10 8.84
CA TRP A 122 4.88 -10.36 7.82
C TRP A 122 4.32 -8.96 7.58
N TYR A 123 2.98 -8.78 7.63
CA TYR A 123 2.37 -7.45 7.59
C TYR A 123 2.77 -6.61 8.79
N ARG A 124 2.87 -7.19 10.01
CA ARG A 124 3.30 -6.47 11.20
C ARG A 124 4.72 -5.96 11.04
N ARG A 125 5.67 -6.82 10.68
CA ARG A 125 7.07 -6.42 10.43
C ARG A 125 7.17 -5.32 9.38
N SER A 126 6.46 -5.46 8.28
CA SER A 126 6.42 -4.45 7.23
C SER A 126 5.80 -3.12 7.69
N ALA A 127 4.75 -3.17 8.51
CA ALA A 127 4.08 -2.00 9.06
C ALA A 127 4.97 -1.25 10.07
N GLU A 128 5.73 -1.97 10.88
CA GLU A 128 6.73 -1.41 11.81
C GLU A 128 7.87 -0.69 11.07
N GLU A 129 8.23 -1.17 9.87
CA GLU A 129 9.16 -0.50 8.95
C GLU A 129 8.48 0.63 8.13
N GLY A 130 7.21 0.94 8.38
CA GLY A 130 6.51 2.09 7.82
C GLY A 130 5.77 1.88 6.50
N ASP A 131 5.62 0.65 5.98
CA ASP A 131 4.85 0.40 4.75
C ASP A 131 3.33 0.57 5.00
N SER A 132 2.73 1.60 4.41
CA SER A 132 1.30 1.91 4.59
C SER A 132 0.35 0.85 4.04
N ARG A 133 0.78 0.06 3.05
CA ARG A 133 -0.02 -1.06 2.51
C ARG A 133 -0.09 -2.17 3.55
N ALA A 134 1.05 -2.47 4.19
CA ALA A 134 1.12 -3.46 5.27
C ALA A 134 0.32 -3.01 6.49
N MET A 135 0.40 -1.74 6.89
CA MET A 135 -0.44 -1.18 7.95
C MET A 135 -1.92 -1.39 7.66
N CYS A 136 -2.37 -1.09 6.43
CA CYS A 136 -3.75 -1.28 6.03
C CYS A 136 -4.16 -2.78 6.00
N ASN A 137 -3.28 -3.66 5.55
CA ASN A 137 -3.52 -5.11 5.54
C ASN A 137 -3.56 -5.68 6.96
N LEU A 138 -2.68 -5.24 7.85
CA LEU A 138 -2.69 -5.64 9.25
C LEU A 138 -3.94 -5.13 9.97
N GLY A 139 -4.37 -3.89 9.70
CA GLY A 139 -5.65 -3.38 10.18
C GLY A 139 -6.81 -4.28 9.77
N TRP A 140 -6.84 -4.72 8.51
CA TRP A 140 -7.84 -5.66 8.03
C TRP A 140 -7.72 -7.06 8.68
N SER A 141 -6.51 -7.53 8.98
CA SER A 141 -6.30 -8.78 9.71
C SER A 141 -6.94 -8.72 11.10
N TYR A 142 -6.74 -7.62 11.83
CA TYR A 142 -7.38 -7.40 13.14
C TYR A 142 -8.89 -7.19 13.04
N GLU A 143 -9.38 -6.48 12.02
CA GLU A 143 -10.82 -6.30 11.76
C GLU A 143 -11.54 -7.64 11.54
N SER A 144 -10.93 -8.53 10.75
CA SER A 144 -11.53 -9.80 10.32
C SER A 144 -11.22 -10.98 11.23
N GLY A 145 -10.24 -10.86 12.15
CA GLY A 145 -9.74 -11.97 12.96
C GLY A 145 -8.93 -12.99 12.15
N ARG A 146 -8.34 -12.59 11.01
CA ARG A 146 -7.56 -13.49 10.15
C ARG A 146 -6.08 -13.49 10.55
N GLY A 147 -5.63 -14.61 11.06
CA GLY A 147 -4.24 -14.80 11.50
C GLY A 147 -3.90 -14.14 12.83
N VAL A 148 -4.82 -13.36 13.38
CA VAL A 148 -4.77 -12.71 14.70
C VAL A 148 -6.15 -12.74 15.35
N GLU A 149 -6.23 -12.59 16.67
CA GLU A 149 -7.50 -12.37 17.34
C GLU A 149 -8.16 -11.08 16.88
N GLN A 150 -9.47 -11.11 16.63
CA GLN A 150 -10.21 -9.92 16.19
C GLN A 150 -10.12 -8.81 17.24
N ASN A 151 -9.67 -7.63 16.80
CA ASN A 151 -9.53 -6.47 17.66
C ASN A 151 -9.75 -5.17 16.87
N TRP A 152 -10.89 -4.52 17.10
CA TRP A 152 -11.25 -3.29 16.38
C TRP A 152 -10.39 -2.09 16.76
N GLU A 153 -9.93 -1.99 17.99
CA GLU A 153 -9.04 -0.92 18.47
C GLU A 153 -7.68 -1.00 17.76
N GLU A 154 -7.11 -2.21 17.64
CA GLU A 154 -5.89 -2.42 16.88
C GLU A 154 -6.10 -2.18 15.38
N ALA A 155 -7.24 -2.62 14.81
CA ALA A 155 -7.57 -2.34 13.42
C ALA A 155 -7.58 -0.82 13.14
N VAL A 156 -8.25 -0.05 13.99
CA VAL A 156 -8.29 1.42 13.90
C VAL A 156 -6.92 2.04 14.05
N ARG A 157 -6.10 1.57 14.97
CA ARG A 157 -4.73 2.06 15.16
C ARG A 157 -3.92 1.96 13.87
N TRP A 158 -3.95 0.80 13.23
CA TRP A 158 -3.21 0.55 11.99
C TRP A 158 -3.82 1.27 10.78
N TYR A 159 -5.15 1.34 10.68
CA TYR A 159 -5.80 2.14 9.64
C TYR A 159 -5.47 3.63 9.78
N ARG A 160 -5.40 4.17 11.01
CA ARG A 160 -5.02 5.55 11.26
C ARG A 160 -3.60 5.81 10.81
N ALA A 161 -2.64 4.97 11.20
CA ALA A 161 -1.25 5.10 10.77
C ALA A 161 -1.10 5.11 9.24
N ALA A 162 -1.80 4.22 8.52
CA ALA A 162 -1.81 4.21 7.06
C ALA A 162 -2.53 5.42 6.45
N ALA A 163 -3.62 5.89 7.06
CA ALA A 163 -4.38 7.05 6.59
C ALA A 163 -3.59 8.36 6.76
N GLU A 164 -2.81 8.52 7.81
CA GLU A 164 -1.90 9.63 8.05
C GLU A 164 -0.80 9.71 6.97
N GLN A 165 -0.39 8.57 6.41
CA GLN A 165 0.49 8.52 5.23
C GLN A 165 -0.26 8.77 3.91
N GLY A 166 -1.53 9.12 3.97
CA GLY A 166 -2.34 9.46 2.80
C GLY A 166 -2.92 8.26 2.05
N MET A 167 -2.85 7.03 2.56
CA MET A 167 -3.35 5.84 1.87
C MET A 167 -4.88 5.86 1.74
N PRO A 168 -5.46 5.96 0.50
CA PRO A 168 -6.90 6.16 0.33
C PRO A 168 -7.74 5.00 0.86
N ARG A 169 -7.29 3.76 0.69
CA ARG A 169 -7.98 2.57 1.22
C ARG A 169 -8.07 2.61 2.74
N ALA A 170 -6.98 3.01 3.42
CA ALA A 170 -6.97 3.12 4.86
C ALA A 170 -7.85 4.28 5.36
N GLN A 171 -7.87 5.41 4.64
CA GLN A 171 -8.79 6.52 4.93
C GLN A 171 -10.26 6.05 4.86
N CYS A 172 -10.64 5.26 3.86
CA CYS A 172 -11.98 4.70 3.76
C CYS A 172 -12.30 3.72 4.90
N ASN A 173 -11.36 2.81 5.23
CA ASN A 173 -11.57 1.85 6.31
C ASN A 173 -11.71 2.55 7.67
N LEU A 174 -10.87 3.55 7.93
CA LEU A 174 -10.95 4.36 9.15
C LEU A 174 -12.25 5.19 9.19
N ALA A 175 -12.66 5.76 8.05
CA ALA A 175 -13.93 6.47 7.92
C ALA A 175 -15.11 5.55 8.27
N TRP A 176 -15.10 4.33 7.78
CA TRP A 176 -16.11 3.33 8.11
C TRP A 176 -16.14 3.03 9.61
N CYS A 177 -14.97 2.89 10.25
CA CYS A 177 -14.88 2.68 11.69
C CYS A 177 -15.52 3.84 12.48
N TYR A 178 -15.24 5.10 12.11
CA TYR A 178 -15.88 6.26 12.73
C TYR A 178 -17.39 6.34 12.44
N GLU A 179 -17.83 5.99 11.24
CA GLU A 179 -19.25 5.99 10.87
C GLU A 179 -20.06 5.02 11.73
N HIS A 180 -19.48 3.85 12.03
CA HIS A 180 -20.17 2.75 12.73
C HIS A 180 -19.81 2.63 14.22
N GLY A 181 -18.84 3.40 14.71
CA GLY A 181 -18.36 3.31 16.09
C GLY A 181 -17.65 2.00 16.39
N LYS A 182 -16.84 1.50 15.44
CA LYS A 182 -16.08 0.25 15.59
C LYS A 182 -14.64 0.56 16.01
N GLY A 183 -14.24 0.12 17.21
CA GLY A 183 -12.92 0.38 17.78
C GLY A 183 -12.63 1.85 18.13
N VAL A 184 -13.57 2.75 17.83
CA VAL A 184 -13.54 4.18 18.16
C VAL A 184 -14.95 4.69 18.44
N PRO A 185 -15.12 5.77 19.22
CA PRO A 185 -16.40 6.45 19.34
C PRO A 185 -16.90 6.90 17.96
N ARG A 186 -18.20 6.77 17.74
CA ARG A 186 -18.83 7.18 16.48
C ARG A 186 -18.66 8.68 16.26
N ASP A 187 -18.08 9.05 15.12
CA ASP A 187 -17.87 10.44 14.69
C ASP A 187 -18.12 10.60 13.18
N LEU A 188 -19.31 11.09 12.84
CA LEU A 188 -19.74 11.30 11.45
C LEU A 188 -18.98 12.43 10.75
N ARG A 189 -18.43 13.39 11.51
CA ARG A 189 -17.62 14.46 10.94
C ARG A 189 -16.28 13.92 10.48
N GLN A 190 -15.57 13.21 11.35
CA GLN A 190 -14.30 12.53 11.01
C GLN A 190 -14.49 11.55 9.85
N ALA A 191 -15.55 10.74 9.89
CA ALA A 191 -15.85 9.81 8.82
C ALA A 191 -15.99 10.51 7.46
N ARG A 192 -16.75 11.61 7.40
CA ARG A 192 -16.94 12.38 6.17
C ARG A 192 -15.63 12.99 5.66
N GLU A 193 -14.83 13.61 6.55
CA GLU A 193 -13.54 14.20 6.19
C GLU A 193 -12.59 13.17 5.56
N LEU A 194 -12.54 11.97 6.12
CA LEU A 194 -11.73 10.85 5.62
C LEU A 194 -12.23 10.30 4.28
N TYR A 195 -13.56 10.12 4.11
CA TYR A 195 -14.11 9.72 2.81
C TYR A 195 -13.83 10.77 1.74
N GLN A 196 -13.95 12.07 2.06
CA GLN A 196 -13.60 13.15 1.13
C GLN A 196 -12.12 13.17 0.77
N ALA A 197 -11.23 12.87 1.73
CA ALA A 197 -9.80 12.77 1.47
C ALA A 197 -9.47 11.61 0.51
N ALA A 198 -10.08 10.47 0.69
CA ALA A 198 -9.94 9.32 -0.21
C ALA A 198 -10.55 9.59 -1.60
N ALA A 199 -11.70 10.26 -1.66
CA ALA A 199 -12.38 10.62 -2.91
C ALA A 199 -11.54 11.59 -3.77
N LYS A 200 -10.88 12.57 -3.16
CA LYS A 200 -9.94 13.48 -3.86
C LYS A 200 -8.78 12.76 -4.54
N GLN A 201 -8.45 11.57 -4.08
CA GLN A 201 -7.42 10.69 -4.67
C GLN A 201 -8.01 9.69 -5.68
N GLY A 202 -9.31 9.80 -6.01
CA GLY A 202 -9.98 8.93 -6.97
C GLY A 202 -10.29 7.51 -6.45
N TYR A 203 -10.30 7.30 -5.13
CA TYR A 203 -10.60 5.98 -4.59
C TYR A 203 -12.07 5.61 -4.79
N ALA A 204 -12.31 4.46 -5.44
CA ALA A 204 -13.66 4.02 -5.81
C ALA A 204 -14.57 3.88 -4.57
N GLY A 205 -15.82 4.37 -4.69
CA GLY A 205 -16.82 4.33 -3.62
C GLY A 205 -16.66 5.39 -2.53
N ALA A 206 -15.51 6.05 -2.42
CA ALA A 206 -15.28 7.07 -1.40
C ALA A 206 -16.16 8.32 -1.62
N GLN A 207 -16.33 8.74 -2.90
CA GLN A 207 -17.20 9.86 -3.25
C GLN A 207 -18.66 9.57 -2.91
N GLU A 208 -19.15 8.39 -3.26
CA GLU A 208 -20.53 7.97 -2.93
C GLU A 208 -20.78 7.94 -1.42
N ALA A 209 -19.81 7.45 -0.65
CA ALA A 209 -19.89 7.43 0.81
C ALA A 209 -19.93 8.85 1.39
N ALA A 210 -19.09 9.75 0.89
CA ALA A 210 -19.07 11.16 1.29
C ALA A 210 -20.41 11.87 0.98
N ASP A 211 -20.92 11.68 -0.24
CA ASP A 211 -22.19 12.27 -0.70
C ASP A 211 -23.39 11.75 0.10
N ARG A 212 -23.41 10.45 0.41
CA ARG A 212 -24.42 9.83 1.28
C ARG A 212 -24.45 10.50 2.64
N MET A 213 -23.26 10.68 3.26
CA MET A 213 -23.17 11.30 4.58
C MET A 213 -23.56 12.78 4.57
N GLU A 214 -23.30 13.50 3.49
CA GLU A 214 -23.72 14.89 3.35
C GLU A 214 -25.25 15.02 3.27
N LYS A 215 -25.90 14.17 2.48
CA LYS A 215 -27.37 14.09 2.37
C LYS A 215 -28.03 13.76 3.70
N ASP A 216 -27.47 12.81 4.45
CA ASP A 216 -28.00 12.43 5.76
C ASP A 216 -27.79 13.51 6.82
N GLY A 217 -26.66 14.24 6.76
CA GLY A 217 -26.38 15.40 7.60
C GLY A 217 -27.34 16.58 7.34
N SER A 218 -27.66 16.84 6.09
CA SER A 218 -28.60 17.91 5.70
C SER A 218 -30.07 17.56 6.08
N ARG A 219 -30.47 16.29 5.93
CA ARG A 219 -31.81 15.84 6.37
C ARG A 219 -32.00 15.99 7.88
N ARG A 220 -30.98 15.69 8.70
CA ARG A 220 -31.04 15.88 10.17
C ARG A 220 -31.10 17.34 10.58
N ARG A 221 -30.41 18.25 9.88
CA ARG A 221 -30.48 19.69 10.13
C ARG A 221 -31.81 20.28 9.67
N GLY A 222 -32.33 19.89 8.51
CA GLY A 222 -33.64 20.34 8.01
C GLY A 222 -34.81 19.82 8.84
N GLY A 223 -34.74 18.56 9.31
CA GLY A 223 -35.80 17.98 10.17
C GLY A 223 -35.84 18.60 11.58
N GLY A 224 -34.70 19.04 12.10
CA GLY A 224 -34.64 19.79 13.37
C GLY A 224 -35.25 21.18 13.27
N PHE A 225 -35.03 21.87 12.14
CA PHE A 225 -35.59 23.20 11.91
C PHE A 225 -37.13 23.18 11.73
N LEU A 226 -37.66 22.17 11.04
CA LEU A 226 -39.10 21.97 10.87
C LEU A 226 -39.80 21.56 12.18
N ARG A 227 -39.14 20.75 13.03
CA ARG A 227 -39.68 20.37 14.32
C ARG A 227 -39.74 21.56 15.28
N GLY A 228 -38.69 22.37 15.38
CA GLY A 228 -38.68 23.60 16.19
C GLY A 228 -39.69 24.66 15.71
N PHE A 229 -39.94 24.73 14.39
CA PHE A 229 -40.95 25.64 13.81
C PHE A 229 -42.38 25.18 14.12
N LEU A 230 -42.63 23.86 14.10
CA LEU A 230 -43.97 23.35 14.40
C LEU A 230 -44.28 23.35 15.91
N ASP A 231 -43.30 23.21 16.77
CA ASP A 231 -43.46 23.34 18.22
C ASP A 231 -43.67 24.79 18.66
N GLY A 232 -43.11 25.76 17.95
CA GLY A 232 -43.35 27.21 18.15
C GLY A 232 -44.74 27.70 17.71
N LEU A 233 -45.43 26.95 16.84
CA LEU A 233 -46.81 27.28 16.40
C LEU A 233 -47.90 26.64 17.28
N ARG A 234 -47.54 25.75 18.19
CA ARG A 234 -48.51 25.10 19.13
C ARG A 234 -48.53 25.78 20.49
N GLY A 235 -47.74 26.81 20.71
CA GLY A 235 -47.61 27.55 21.97
C GLY A 235 -48.25 28.96 21.97
N GLN A 236 -49.20 29.27 21.05
CA GLN A 236 -50.02 30.48 21.09
C GLN A 236 -51.50 30.12 21.22
#